data_a05193ea5d741cc91ca5cdfb0e959eab
#
_entry.id   a05193ea5d741cc91ca5cdfb0e959eab
#
_cell.length_a   1.000
_cell.length_b   1.000
_cell.length_c   1.000
_cell.angle_alpha   90.00
_cell.angle_beta   90.00
_cell.angle_gamma   90.00
#
_symmetry.space_group_name_H-M   'P 1'
#
loop_
_entity.id
_entity.type
_entity.pdbx_description
1 polymer ?
#
loop_
_entity_poly.entity_id
_entity_poly.type
_entity_poly.pdbx_seq_one_letter_code
_entity_poly.pdbx_strand_id
1 'polypeptide(L)'
;YKGKVYDGIIVTDHFFNGNCAVTNFDSWEDRVNKFCKGYENAKEVGDKIGLKVFFGLEYSYFGADLLTYGIDKDFLLANDNISDISFYQFADRVHKAGGVLVHAHPFREADWYIHEIKLLPKWIDGVEVYNSGNSKEVYNQRAKWYAEQFGFAQTGGTDNHHLWVEDSRISGVATDEPINSIEDYIEFLRDGKLTPIIPEKPAET
;
A
#
# COMPACT_ATOMS: atom_id res chain seq x y z
N TYR A 1 9.91 12.89 2.57
CA TYR A 1 10.31 11.66 3.27
C TYR A 1 11.78 11.66 3.69
N LYS A 2 12.73 11.96 2.79
CA LYS A 2 14.18 11.93 3.12
C LYS A 2 14.60 12.81 4.30
N GLY A 3 13.93 13.92 4.54
CA GLY A 3 14.16 14.80 5.70
C GLY A 3 13.52 14.30 7.00
N LYS A 4 12.86 13.14 6.97
CA LYS A 4 12.22 12.46 8.11
C LYS A 4 13.02 11.20 8.47
N VAL A 5 12.40 10.22 9.06
CA VAL A 5 13.03 8.98 9.56
C VAL A 5 13.05 7.84 8.52
N TYR A 6 12.67 8.10 7.27
CA TYR A 6 12.52 7.05 6.27
C TYR A 6 13.79 6.80 5.46
N ASP A 7 14.17 5.53 5.33
CA ASP A 7 15.19 5.05 4.39
C ASP A 7 14.62 4.79 3.00
N GLY A 8 13.31 4.54 2.92
CA GLY A 8 12.60 4.29 1.67
C GLY A 8 11.10 4.53 1.77
N ILE A 9 10.45 4.50 0.63
CA ILE A 9 8.98 4.56 0.48
C ILE A 9 8.52 3.56 -0.58
N ILE A 10 7.29 3.10 -0.45
CA ILE A 10 6.59 2.39 -1.52
C ILE A 10 5.51 3.34 -2.04
N VAL A 11 5.51 3.60 -3.34
CA VAL A 11 4.48 4.42 -4.01
C VAL A 11 3.33 3.49 -4.36
N THR A 12 2.12 3.79 -3.84
CA THR A 12 0.92 2.95 -3.96
C THR A 12 -0.26 3.77 -4.48
N ASP A 13 -0.09 4.42 -5.62
CA ASP A 13 -1.16 5.18 -6.25
C ASP A 13 -2.40 4.29 -6.51
N HIS A 14 -3.59 4.89 -6.40
CA HIS A 14 -4.86 4.20 -6.70
C HIS A 14 -4.86 3.61 -8.11
N PHE A 15 -5.12 2.31 -8.20
CA PHE A 15 -5.21 1.61 -9.47
C PHE A 15 -6.48 1.98 -10.25
N PHE A 16 -6.61 1.48 -11.46
CA PHE A 16 -7.64 1.87 -12.44
C PHE A 16 -9.09 1.62 -12.00
N ASN A 17 -9.29 0.82 -10.98
CA ASN A 17 -10.58 0.52 -10.37
C ASN A 17 -10.88 1.36 -9.11
N GLY A 18 -9.97 2.24 -8.73
CA GLY A 18 -10.10 3.20 -7.64
C GLY A 18 -10.13 4.66 -8.14
N ASN A 19 -9.73 5.58 -7.27
CA ASN A 19 -9.61 7.02 -7.57
C ASN A 19 -8.33 7.33 -8.36
N CYS A 20 -8.13 6.65 -9.49
CA CYS A 20 -6.96 6.78 -10.33
C CYS A 20 -6.91 8.14 -11.04
N ALA A 21 -5.75 8.79 -11.01
CA ALA A 21 -5.52 10.06 -11.71
C ALA A 21 -5.48 9.92 -13.24
N VAL A 22 -5.28 8.70 -13.78
CA VAL A 22 -5.21 8.44 -15.22
C VAL A 22 -6.60 8.25 -15.81
N THR A 23 -7.18 9.33 -16.31
CA THR A 23 -8.54 9.35 -16.86
C THR A 23 -8.58 9.34 -18.40
N ASN A 24 -7.50 9.74 -19.07
CA ASN A 24 -7.39 9.81 -20.53
C ASN A 24 -6.20 8.98 -21.02
N PHE A 25 -6.46 8.04 -21.93
CA PHE A 25 -5.44 7.18 -22.53
C PHE A 25 -5.91 6.69 -23.91
N ASP A 26 -4.94 6.44 -24.81
CA ASP A 26 -5.19 6.01 -26.19
C ASP A 26 -5.08 4.48 -26.34
N SER A 27 -4.34 3.83 -25.46
CA SER A 27 -4.12 2.39 -25.44
C SER A 27 -3.84 1.89 -24.02
N TRP A 28 -3.86 0.57 -23.83
CA TRP A 28 -3.43 -0.03 -22.56
C TRP A 28 -2.00 0.35 -22.18
N GLU A 29 -1.10 0.28 -23.14
CA GLU A 29 0.30 0.69 -22.93
C GLU A 29 0.41 2.15 -22.49
N ASP A 30 -0.31 3.07 -23.15
CA ASP A 30 -0.34 4.48 -22.76
C ASP A 30 -0.91 4.66 -21.34
N ARG A 31 -1.96 3.92 -20.98
CA ARG A 31 -2.55 3.94 -19.65
C ARG A 31 -1.56 3.52 -18.57
N VAL A 32 -0.87 2.40 -18.78
CA VAL A 32 0.15 1.88 -17.86
C VAL A 32 1.34 2.83 -17.76
N ASN A 33 1.81 3.38 -18.89
CA ASN A 33 2.90 4.35 -18.90
C ASN A 33 2.56 5.61 -18.10
N LYS A 34 1.36 6.14 -18.25
CA LYS A 34 0.88 7.29 -17.48
C LYS A 34 0.73 6.97 -15.99
N PHE A 35 0.24 5.78 -15.66
CA PHE A 35 0.09 5.33 -14.28
C PHE A 35 1.44 5.22 -13.56
N CYS A 36 2.41 4.59 -14.19
CA CYS A 36 3.74 4.39 -13.60
C CYS A 36 4.57 5.68 -13.52
N LYS A 37 4.15 6.76 -14.19
CA LYS A 37 4.95 7.99 -14.28
C LYS A 37 5.20 8.66 -12.93
N GLY A 38 4.24 8.60 -12.01
CA GLY A 38 4.40 9.11 -10.63
C GLY A 38 5.52 8.41 -9.89
N TYR A 39 5.49 7.09 -9.90
CA TYR A 39 6.54 6.25 -9.34
C TYR A 39 7.90 6.48 -10.02
N GLU A 40 7.98 6.49 -11.36
CA GLU A 40 9.22 6.70 -12.12
C GLU A 40 9.89 8.03 -11.74
N ASN A 41 9.10 9.11 -11.64
CA ASN A 41 9.60 10.41 -11.22
C ASN A 41 10.09 10.39 -9.76
N ALA A 42 9.33 9.76 -8.85
CA ALA A 42 9.74 9.62 -7.46
C ALA A 42 11.02 8.80 -7.31
N LYS A 43 11.17 7.72 -8.09
CA LYS A 43 12.37 6.88 -8.14
C LYS A 43 13.59 7.66 -8.62
N GLU A 44 13.46 8.42 -9.70
CA GLU A 44 14.55 9.26 -10.22
C GLU A 44 15.04 10.29 -9.18
N VAL A 45 14.11 10.93 -8.47
CA VAL A 45 14.46 11.87 -7.39
C VAL A 45 15.04 11.12 -6.20
N GLY A 46 14.45 10.00 -5.81
CA GLY A 46 14.91 9.16 -4.70
C GLY A 46 16.37 8.74 -4.88
N ASP A 47 16.74 8.28 -6.08
CA ASP A 47 18.11 7.87 -6.40
C ASP A 47 19.12 9.02 -6.24
N LYS A 48 18.73 10.26 -6.58
CA LYS A 48 19.58 11.45 -6.44
C LYS A 48 19.81 11.86 -4.99
N ILE A 49 18.82 11.64 -4.10
CA ILE A 49 18.87 12.08 -2.70
C ILE A 49 19.17 10.94 -1.72
N GLY A 50 19.33 9.71 -2.21
CA GLY A 50 19.57 8.51 -1.39
C GLY A 50 18.34 8.05 -0.59
N LEU A 51 17.15 8.20 -1.15
CA LEU A 51 15.89 7.61 -0.64
C LEU A 51 15.51 6.45 -1.54
N LYS A 52 15.33 5.27 -0.98
CA LYS A 52 14.84 4.12 -1.74
C LYS A 52 13.37 4.32 -2.09
N VAL A 53 13.00 4.04 -3.34
CA VAL A 53 11.63 4.18 -3.83
C VAL A 53 11.24 2.90 -4.55
N PHE A 54 10.18 2.24 -4.07
CA PHE A 54 9.67 1.00 -4.63
C PHE A 54 8.29 1.21 -5.23
N PHE A 55 7.95 0.33 -6.19
CA PHE A 55 6.66 0.32 -6.84
C PHE A 55 5.66 -0.55 -6.07
N GLY A 56 4.43 -0.07 -5.99
CA GLY A 56 3.24 -0.78 -5.59
C GLY A 56 2.02 -0.12 -6.23
N LEU A 57 0.85 -0.59 -5.88
CA LEU A 57 -0.41 0.07 -6.23
C LEU A 57 -1.48 -0.21 -5.17
N GLU A 58 -2.50 0.62 -5.13
CA GLU A 58 -3.66 0.41 -4.28
C GLU A 58 -4.86 -0.01 -5.14
N TYR A 59 -5.26 -1.27 -5.00
CA TYR A 59 -6.40 -1.87 -5.71
C TYR A 59 -7.66 -1.72 -4.87
N SER A 60 -8.70 -1.06 -5.41
CA SER A 60 -9.98 -0.86 -4.72
C SER A 60 -10.97 -1.98 -5.04
N TYR A 61 -11.67 -2.49 -4.03
CA TYR A 61 -12.67 -3.53 -4.17
C TYR A 61 -13.87 -3.31 -3.24
N PHE A 62 -14.92 -2.64 -3.73
CA PHE A 62 -16.18 -2.42 -3.02
C PHE A 62 -16.01 -1.93 -1.57
N GLY A 63 -15.17 -0.91 -1.35
CA GLY A 63 -14.90 -0.34 -0.04
C GLY A 63 -13.76 -1.01 0.74
N ALA A 64 -13.10 -2.01 0.18
CA ALA A 64 -11.80 -2.49 0.64
C ALA A 64 -10.70 -2.00 -0.30
N ASP A 65 -9.57 -1.56 0.25
CA ASP A 65 -8.39 -1.19 -0.52
C ASP A 65 -7.24 -2.15 -0.19
N LEU A 66 -6.55 -2.61 -1.24
CA LEU A 66 -5.51 -3.63 -1.15
C LEU A 66 -4.20 -3.05 -1.71
N LEU A 67 -3.24 -2.82 -0.81
CA LEU A 67 -1.88 -2.49 -1.22
C LEU A 67 -1.26 -3.73 -1.85
N THR A 68 -0.86 -3.59 -3.11
CA THR A 68 -0.34 -4.69 -3.92
C THR A 68 1.14 -4.46 -4.16
N TYR A 69 1.97 -5.44 -3.81
CA TYR A 69 3.42 -5.39 -3.92
C TYR A 69 3.96 -6.60 -4.69
N GLY A 70 5.14 -6.45 -5.30
CA GLY A 70 5.82 -7.53 -6.03
C GLY A 70 5.31 -7.76 -7.44
N ILE A 71 4.55 -6.81 -7.96
CA ILE A 71 4.28 -6.68 -9.39
C ILE A 71 4.89 -5.36 -9.87
N ASP A 72 5.11 -5.23 -11.15
CA ASP A 72 5.77 -4.08 -11.77
C ASP A 72 5.05 -3.62 -13.04
N LYS A 73 5.66 -2.67 -13.72
CA LYS A 73 5.17 -2.14 -14.99
C LYS A 73 5.07 -3.22 -16.08
N ASP A 74 6.06 -4.12 -16.14
CA ASP A 74 6.08 -5.18 -17.15
C ASP A 74 4.96 -6.18 -16.90
N PHE A 75 4.68 -6.51 -15.63
CA PHE A 75 3.50 -7.29 -15.26
C PHE A 75 2.20 -6.63 -15.73
N LEU A 76 2.05 -5.31 -15.53
CA LEU A 76 0.85 -4.59 -15.98
C LEU A 76 0.73 -4.59 -17.51
N LEU A 77 1.83 -4.36 -18.23
CA LEU A 77 1.86 -4.38 -19.70
C LEU A 77 1.49 -5.76 -20.26
N ALA A 78 1.94 -6.84 -19.62
CA ALA A 78 1.65 -8.21 -20.03
C ALA A 78 0.22 -8.68 -19.69
N ASN A 79 -0.53 -7.91 -18.89
CA ASN A 79 -1.88 -8.24 -18.43
C ASN A 79 -2.88 -7.15 -18.80
N ASP A 80 -3.12 -6.94 -20.10
CA ASP A 80 -3.96 -5.85 -20.64
C ASP A 80 -5.42 -5.86 -20.18
N ASN A 81 -5.91 -6.97 -19.67
CA ASN A 81 -7.26 -7.12 -19.14
C ASN A 81 -7.32 -7.09 -17.60
N ILE A 82 -6.24 -6.73 -16.91
CA ILE A 82 -6.17 -6.85 -15.44
C ILE A 82 -7.16 -5.91 -14.72
N SER A 83 -7.57 -4.82 -15.35
CA SER A 83 -8.60 -3.93 -14.82
C SER A 83 -10.03 -4.45 -14.98
N ASP A 84 -10.24 -5.45 -15.84
CA ASP A 84 -11.57 -5.94 -16.24
C ASP A 84 -11.93 -7.28 -15.60
N ILE A 85 -10.95 -7.92 -14.94
CA ILE A 85 -11.14 -9.19 -14.24
C ILE A 85 -11.70 -9.00 -12.84
N SER A 86 -12.25 -10.06 -12.25
CA SER A 86 -12.71 -10.03 -10.87
C SER A 86 -11.54 -9.86 -9.90
N PHE A 87 -11.82 -9.31 -8.70
CA PHE A 87 -10.82 -9.24 -7.62
C PHE A 87 -10.12 -10.57 -7.36
N TYR A 88 -10.87 -11.67 -7.35
CA TYR A 88 -10.30 -13.00 -7.09
C TYR A 88 -9.31 -13.46 -8.16
N GLN A 89 -9.56 -13.10 -9.42
CA GLN A 89 -8.63 -13.35 -10.52
C GLN A 89 -7.42 -12.42 -10.46
N PHE A 90 -7.61 -11.18 -10.04
CA PHE A 90 -6.51 -10.24 -9.78
C PHE A 90 -5.59 -10.78 -8.68
N ALA A 91 -6.15 -11.13 -7.51
CA ALA A 91 -5.40 -11.67 -6.38
C ALA A 91 -4.61 -12.95 -6.75
N ASP A 92 -5.27 -13.87 -7.47
CA ASP A 92 -4.61 -15.10 -7.97
C ASP A 92 -3.42 -14.80 -8.90
N ARG A 93 -3.56 -13.81 -9.81
CA ARG A 93 -2.46 -13.41 -10.70
C ARG A 93 -1.31 -12.76 -9.94
N VAL A 94 -1.60 -11.88 -8.98
CA VAL A 94 -0.59 -11.25 -8.12
C VAL A 94 0.19 -12.31 -7.35
N HIS A 95 -0.51 -13.24 -6.69
CA HIS A 95 0.13 -14.32 -5.94
C HIS A 95 0.96 -15.25 -6.83
N LYS A 96 0.48 -15.59 -8.03
CA LYS A 96 1.25 -16.39 -9.01
C LYS A 96 2.50 -15.68 -9.52
N ALA A 97 2.51 -14.37 -9.56
CA ALA A 97 3.68 -13.57 -9.87
C ALA A 97 4.65 -13.42 -8.67
N GLY A 98 4.32 -13.99 -7.51
CA GLY A 98 5.12 -13.87 -6.30
C GLY A 98 4.81 -12.62 -5.45
N GLY A 99 3.84 -11.82 -5.85
CA GLY A 99 3.39 -10.64 -5.15
C GLY A 99 2.56 -10.96 -3.89
N VAL A 100 2.21 -9.91 -3.16
CA VAL A 100 1.40 -9.96 -1.94
C VAL A 100 0.34 -8.87 -1.92
N LEU A 101 -0.73 -9.11 -1.16
CA LEU A 101 -1.83 -8.19 -0.93
C LEU A 101 -1.91 -7.84 0.56
N VAL A 102 -1.84 -6.55 0.89
CA VAL A 102 -2.02 -6.04 2.25
C VAL A 102 -3.30 -5.22 2.32
N HIS A 103 -4.18 -5.57 3.25
CA HIS A 103 -5.45 -4.85 3.44
C HIS A 103 -5.17 -3.49 4.07
N ALA A 104 -5.32 -2.42 3.27
CA ALA A 104 -5.16 -1.05 3.72
C ALA A 104 -6.33 -0.64 4.61
N HIS A 105 -6.04 0.07 5.71
CA HIS A 105 -7.04 0.70 6.59
C HIS A 105 -8.43 0.00 6.67
N PRO A 106 -8.51 -1.31 6.96
CA PRO A 106 -9.68 -2.17 6.69
C PRO A 106 -10.96 -1.78 7.44
N PHE A 107 -10.88 -0.90 8.43
CA PHE A 107 -12.01 -0.46 9.24
C PHE A 107 -12.28 1.03 9.16
N ARG A 108 -11.66 1.73 8.17
CA ARG A 108 -11.93 3.14 7.93
C ARG A 108 -13.38 3.33 7.50
N GLU A 109 -14.07 4.23 8.19
CA GLU A 109 -15.40 4.70 7.83
C GLU A 109 -15.27 6.11 7.25
N ALA A 110 -15.79 6.33 6.06
CA ALA A 110 -15.85 7.62 5.41
C ALA A 110 -17.14 7.74 4.59
N ASP A 111 -17.64 8.96 4.40
CA ASP A 111 -18.93 9.19 3.74
C ASP A 111 -18.96 8.72 2.28
N TRP A 112 -17.79 8.62 1.65
CA TRP A 112 -17.63 8.13 0.27
C TRP A 112 -17.40 6.63 0.17
N TYR A 113 -17.23 5.90 1.30
CA TYR A 113 -17.20 4.45 1.32
C TYR A 113 -18.62 3.89 1.31
N ILE A 114 -18.77 2.73 0.67
CA ILE A 114 -19.92 1.88 0.90
C ILE A 114 -19.88 1.50 2.39
N HIS A 115 -20.98 1.73 3.12
CA HIS A 115 -21.08 1.51 4.57
C HIS A 115 -20.98 0.03 4.99
N GLU A 116 -20.15 -0.73 4.30
CA GLU A 116 -19.95 -2.16 4.53
C GLU A 116 -18.46 -2.46 4.66
N ILE A 117 -18.05 -2.88 5.83
CA ILE A 117 -16.69 -3.37 6.06
C ILE A 117 -16.54 -4.72 5.38
N LYS A 118 -15.61 -4.81 4.43
CA LYS A 118 -15.37 -6.01 3.65
C LYS A 118 -14.04 -6.64 4.06
N LEU A 119 -14.09 -7.75 4.77
CA LEU A 119 -12.90 -8.52 5.15
C LEU A 119 -12.65 -9.63 4.13
N LEU A 120 -11.37 -9.82 3.77
CA LEU A 120 -10.93 -10.72 2.69
C LEU A 120 -9.86 -11.72 3.17
N PRO A 121 -10.08 -12.45 4.29
CA PRO A 121 -9.02 -13.19 4.99
C PRO A 121 -8.36 -14.33 4.19
N LYS A 122 -8.98 -14.78 3.10
CA LYS A 122 -8.41 -15.83 2.24
C LYS A 122 -7.51 -15.30 1.12
N TRP A 123 -7.46 -13.97 0.96
CA TRP A 123 -6.89 -13.34 -0.23
C TRP A 123 -5.80 -12.33 0.10
N ILE A 124 -5.54 -12.10 1.38
CA ILE A 124 -4.56 -11.13 1.86
C ILE A 124 -3.43 -11.83 2.60
N ASP A 125 -2.25 -11.24 2.53
CA ASP A 125 -1.02 -11.71 3.18
C ASP A 125 -0.70 -10.91 4.43
N GLY A 126 -1.24 -9.69 4.53
CA GLY A 126 -1.04 -8.79 5.66
C GLY A 126 -2.17 -7.80 5.84
N VAL A 127 -2.09 -7.05 6.93
CA VAL A 127 -3.05 -6.00 7.31
C VAL A 127 -2.26 -4.74 7.73
N GLU A 128 -2.69 -3.61 7.23
CA GLU A 128 -2.23 -2.32 7.72
C GLU A 128 -2.92 -2.02 9.05
N VAL A 129 -2.22 -2.35 10.15
CA VAL A 129 -2.75 -2.22 11.51
C VAL A 129 -2.69 -0.79 12.03
N TYR A 130 -1.86 0.04 11.41
CA TYR A 130 -1.79 1.46 11.69
C TYR A 130 -1.69 2.26 10.40
N ASN A 131 -2.69 3.10 10.16
CA ASN A 131 -2.69 4.07 9.07
C ASN A 131 -2.83 5.47 9.67
N SER A 132 -1.83 6.32 9.47
CA SER A 132 -1.85 7.68 10.03
C SER A 132 -2.82 8.63 9.33
N GLY A 133 -3.41 8.23 8.21
CA GLY A 133 -4.53 8.90 7.55
C GLY A 133 -5.89 8.63 8.19
N ASN A 134 -5.99 7.67 9.11
CA ASN A 134 -7.23 7.37 9.81
C ASN A 134 -7.63 8.50 10.77
N SER A 135 -8.87 8.97 10.66
CA SER A 135 -9.42 10.05 11.49
C SER A 135 -9.75 9.62 12.93
N LYS A 136 -9.91 8.32 13.16
CA LYS A 136 -10.26 7.75 14.48
C LYS A 136 -9.34 6.59 14.81
N GLU A 137 -8.78 6.60 16.01
CA GLU A 137 -7.89 5.56 16.52
C GLU A 137 -8.55 4.16 16.55
N VAL A 138 -9.86 4.11 16.77
CA VAL A 138 -10.59 2.85 16.82
C VAL A 138 -10.48 2.04 15.52
N TYR A 139 -10.22 2.68 14.37
CA TYR A 139 -10.00 1.98 13.11
C TYR A 139 -8.70 1.18 13.13
N ASN A 140 -7.61 1.79 13.64
CA ASN A 140 -6.33 1.12 13.83
C ASN A 140 -6.44 -0.01 14.86
N GLN A 141 -7.15 0.21 15.97
CA GLN A 141 -7.35 -0.81 17.00
C GLN A 141 -8.09 -2.04 16.45
N ARG A 142 -9.14 -1.83 15.64
CA ARG A 142 -9.87 -2.91 14.98
C ARG A 142 -9.02 -3.63 13.93
N ALA A 143 -8.21 -2.90 13.16
CA ALA A 143 -7.29 -3.48 12.20
C ALA A 143 -6.23 -4.37 12.86
N LYS A 144 -5.66 -3.91 13.98
CA LYS A 144 -4.73 -4.69 14.79
C LYS A 144 -5.39 -5.96 15.33
N TRP A 145 -6.57 -5.83 15.93
CA TRP A 145 -7.34 -6.99 16.42
C TRP A 145 -7.61 -8.00 15.28
N TYR A 146 -7.99 -7.52 14.10
CA TYR A 146 -8.22 -8.37 12.93
C TYR A 146 -6.97 -9.13 12.52
N ALA A 147 -5.82 -8.44 12.41
CA ALA A 147 -4.56 -9.08 12.09
C ALA A 147 -4.17 -10.16 13.11
N GLU A 148 -4.31 -9.87 14.41
CA GLU A 148 -4.02 -10.81 15.50
C GLU A 148 -4.93 -12.05 15.48
N GLN A 149 -6.25 -11.87 15.23
CA GLN A 149 -7.19 -12.99 15.21
C GLN A 149 -6.95 -13.97 14.06
N PHE A 150 -6.46 -13.49 12.93
CA PHE A 150 -6.21 -14.33 11.75
C PHE A 150 -4.73 -14.66 11.54
N GLY A 151 -3.83 -14.15 12.37
CA GLY A 151 -2.38 -14.38 12.27
C GLY A 151 -1.75 -13.73 11.03
N PHE A 152 -2.27 -12.57 10.60
CA PHE A 152 -1.72 -11.83 9.46
C PHE A 152 -0.45 -11.08 9.82
N ALA A 153 0.45 -10.93 8.85
CA ALA A 153 1.53 -9.97 8.93
C ALA A 153 0.98 -8.54 9.16
N GLN A 154 1.65 -7.79 10.02
CA GLN A 154 1.23 -6.44 10.41
C GLN A 154 2.10 -5.40 9.74
N THR A 155 1.48 -4.41 9.12
CA THR A 155 2.15 -3.27 8.49
C THR A 155 1.60 -1.95 9.01
N GLY A 156 2.24 -0.85 8.60
CA GLY A 156 1.74 0.50 8.82
C GLY A 156 2.01 1.39 7.62
N GLY A 157 1.22 2.43 7.46
CA GLY A 157 1.34 3.36 6.34
C GLY A 157 0.89 4.77 6.69
N THR A 158 1.28 5.71 5.84
CA THR A 158 0.93 7.13 6.00
C THR A 158 -0.34 7.50 5.25
N ASP A 159 -0.63 6.81 4.15
CA ASP A 159 -1.71 7.17 3.23
C ASP A 159 -1.65 8.67 2.86
N ASN A 160 -0.43 9.10 2.50
CA ASN A 160 -0.14 10.51 2.33
C ASN A 160 -0.42 10.96 0.90
N HIS A 161 -1.44 11.79 0.74
CA HIS A 161 -1.86 12.40 -0.52
C HIS A 161 -1.27 13.81 -0.74
N HIS A 162 -0.28 14.23 0.06
CA HIS A 162 0.27 15.57 0.02
C HIS A 162 1.76 15.58 -0.31
N LEU A 163 2.28 16.73 -0.75
CA LEU A 163 3.72 16.91 -1.04
C LEU A 163 4.58 16.94 0.23
N TRP A 164 3.98 17.00 1.40
CA TRP A 164 4.66 17.00 2.71
C TRP A 164 4.06 15.94 3.62
N VAL A 165 4.86 15.49 4.57
CA VAL A 165 4.44 14.60 5.66
C VAL A 165 4.55 15.38 6.97
N GLU A 166 3.47 15.46 7.70
CA GLU A 166 3.45 16.03 9.06
C GLU A 166 4.15 15.05 10.03
N ASP A 167 4.85 15.58 11.05
CA ASP A 167 5.54 14.75 12.03
C ASP A 167 4.58 13.85 12.82
N SER A 168 3.36 14.33 13.08
CA SER A 168 2.29 13.56 13.71
C SER A 168 1.75 12.39 12.85
N ARG A 169 2.11 12.35 11.58
CA ARG A 169 1.65 11.34 10.60
C ARG A 169 2.77 10.40 10.15
N ILE A 170 3.92 10.43 10.82
CA ILE A 170 5.00 9.47 10.53
C ILE A 170 4.52 8.07 10.91
N SER A 171 4.41 7.21 9.93
CA SER A 171 4.06 5.79 10.06
C SER A 171 4.70 4.99 8.94
N GLY A 172 4.73 3.69 9.09
CA GLY A 172 5.33 2.77 8.15
C GLY A 172 5.71 1.48 8.86
N VAL A 173 6.79 0.87 8.43
CA VAL A 173 7.37 -0.30 9.07
C VAL A 173 8.84 -0.09 9.39
N ALA A 174 9.30 -0.67 10.49
CA ALA A 174 10.71 -0.81 10.85
C ALA A 174 11.13 -2.27 10.74
N THR A 175 12.41 -2.49 10.48
CA THR A 175 13.05 -3.80 10.44
C THR A 175 14.50 -3.68 10.90
N ASP A 176 15.05 -4.75 11.45
CA ASP A 176 16.45 -4.80 11.88
C ASP A 176 17.43 -4.93 10.69
N GLU A 177 16.97 -5.46 9.59
CA GLU A 177 17.72 -5.63 8.34
C GLU A 177 17.30 -4.59 7.30
N PRO A 178 18.22 -4.07 6.45
CA PRO A 178 17.88 -3.07 5.44
C PRO A 178 17.04 -3.66 4.32
N ILE A 179 15.93 -3.00 3.97
CA ILE A 179 15.14 -3.29 2.78
C ILE A 179 15.83 -2.63 1.58
N ASN A 180 16.32 -3.41 0.61
CA ASN A 180 17.01 -2.93 -0.57
C ASN A 180 16.19 -3.09 -1.85
N SER A 181 15.20 -3.98 -1.83
CA SER A 181 14.30 -4.25 -2.95
C SER A 181 12.87 -4.46 -2.45
N ILE A 182 11.90 -4.53 -3.36
CA ILE A 182 10.53 -4.88 -3.00
C ILE A 182 10.41 -6.36 -2.60
N GLU A 183 11.28 -7.19 -3.13
CA GLU A 183 11.39 -8.62 -2.78
C GLU A 183 11.83 -8.79 -1.33
N ASP A 184 12.81 -8.00 -0.83
CA ASP A 184 13.20 -7.98 0.59
C ASP A 184 12.00 -7.62 1.49
N TYR A 185 11.22 -6.59 1.08
CA TYR A 185 10.03 -6.19 1.82
C TYR A 185 9.00 -7.32 1.89
N ILE A 186 8.77 -8.02 0.77
CA ILE A 186 7.83 -9.15 0.70
C ILE A 186 8.31 -10.33 1.54
N GLU A 187 9.60 -10.65 1.50
CA GLU A 187 10.20 -11.69 2.34
C GLU A 187 10.01 -11.34 3.82
N PHE A 188 10.36 -10.11 4.22
CA PHE A 188 10.23 -9.66 5.61
C PHE A 188 8.77 -9.62 6.09
N LEU A 189 7.84 -9.29 5.19
CA LEU A 189 6.42 -9.37 5.49
C LEU A 189 6.00 -10.83 5.78
N ARG A 190 6.38 -11.75 4.91
CA ARG A 190 6.06 -13.19 5.06
C ARG A 190 6.71 -13.81 6.30
N ASP A 191 7.92 -13.38 6.63
CA ASP A 191 8.69 -13.86 7.79
C ASP A 191 8.26 -13.20 9.11
N GLY A 192 7.36 -12.22 9.08
CA GLY A 192 6.94 -11.46 10.27
C GLY A 192 8.05 -10.57 10.86
N LYS A 193 9.00 -10.12 10.03
CA LYS A 193 10.13 -9.26 10.42
C LYS A 193 9.81 -7.77 10.37
N LEU A 194 8.63 -7.40 9.89
CA LEU A 194 8.19 -6.00 9.83
C LEU A 194 7.50 -5.60 11.14
N THR A 195 7.90 -4.48 11.70
CA THR A 195 7.28 -3.90 12.89
C THR A 195 6.58 -2.58 12.52
N PRO A 196 5.25 -2.46 12.69
CA PRO A 196 4.54 -1.22 12.41
C PRO A 196 5.06 -0.05 13.28
N ILE A 197 5.35 1.09 12.66
CA ILE A 197 5.72 2.32 13.35
C ILE A 197 4.43 3.05 13.74
N ILE A 198 4.18 3.17 15.03
CA ILE A 198 3.04 3.88 15.60
C ILE A 198 3.60 5.14 16.28
N PRO A 199 3.27 6.36 15.80
CA PRO A 199 3.75 7.58 16.42
C PRO A 199 3.30 7.69 17.88
N GLU A 200 4.17 8.17 18.74
CA GLU A 200 3.77 8.54 20.11
C GLU A 200 2.75 9.70 20.03
N LYS A 201 1.61 9.55 20.69
CA LYS A 201 0.65 10.65 20.80
C LYS A 201 1.34 11.77 21.59
N PRO A 202 1.24 13.05 21.14
CA PRO A 202 1.64 14.16 21.99
C PRO A 202 0.92 14.02 23.33
N ALA A 203 1.64 14.20 24.43
CA ALA A 203 1.01 14.22 25.75
C ALA A 203 -0.12 15.27 25.73
N GLU A 204 -1.33 14.87 26.10
CA GLU A 204 -2.44 15.81 26.27
C GLU A 204 -2.01 16.83 27.35
N THR A 205 -1.78 18.08 26.92
CA THR A 205 -1.44 19.20 27.83
C THR A 205 -2.71 19.85 28.35
#